data_b43af61f2c22b0e7f557ef2372e58f48
#
_entry.id   b43af61f2c22b0e7f557ef2372e58f48
#
_cell.length_a   1.000
_cell.length_b   1.000
_cell.length_c   1.000
_cell.angle_alpha   90.00
_cell.angle_beta   90.00
_cell.angle_gamma   90.00
#
_symmetry.space_group_name_H-M   'P 1'
#
loop_
_entity.id
_entity.type
_entity.pdbx_description
1 polymer ?
#
loop_
_entity_poly.entity_id
_entity_poly.type
_entity_poly.pdbx_seq_one_letter_code
_entity_poly.pdbx_strand_id
1 'polypeptide(L)'
;MGDPHVDSDGCNIPLLLRHTDIFDGRHEGLFASCLGDMWNNWSGRLARLWSEQTTDGAEARALVEYFLQRVNWMFVIYGNHDLWSGHSKILDQMLAGNAGAKRDWRARVGLRFPNGRKLGIYAAHGFPGNSMYLKNFGAVKKALFDGQHDIYVAGHIHSAGYTLGAHPGAERAFHAVQVGTYKEIDSFGDAIGAENLNLYTCPVALIDPYARSPLNYIRWEFDPEEAVERLAWMRKRWSEGKSSE
;
A
#
# COMPACT_ATOMS: atom_id res chain seq x y z
N MET A 1 -0.35 -2.40 0.18
CA MET A 1 -1.76 -2.79 0.33
C MET A 1 -2.57 -1.52 0.53
N GLY A 2 -3.61 -1.29 -0.30
CA GLY A 2 -4.48 -0.11 -0.22
C GLY A 2 -5.83 -0.49 0.36
N ASP A 3 -6.34 0.36 1.20
CA ASP A 3 -7.72 0.47 1.69
C ASP A 3 -8.44 -0.89 1.82
N PRO A 4 -8.06 -1.74 2.79
CA PRO A 4 -8.60 -3.10 2.93
C PRO A 4 -10.10 -3.13 3.24
N HIS A 5 -10.60 -2.22 4.10
CA HIS A 5 -11.99 -2.20 4.56
C HIS A 5 -12.52 -3.61 4.91
N VAL A 6 -11.77 -4.31 5.78
CA VAL A 6 -11.96 -5.75 6.05
C VAL A 6 -13.36 -6.12 6.56
N ASP A 7 -14.07 -5.16 7.12
CA ASP A 7 -15.44 -5.27 7.65
C ASP A 7 -16.52 -4.89 6.65
N SER A 8 -16.16 -4.49 5.44
CA SER A 8 -17.13 -4.16 4.38
C SER A 8 -17.69 -5.44 3.76
N ASP A 9 -19.01 -5.48 3.55
CA ASP A 9 -19.66 -6.57 2.78
C ASP A 9 -19.12 -6.67 1.35
N GLY A 10 -18.60 -5.57 0.79
CA GLY A 10 -17.94 -5.52 -0.51
C GLY A 10 -16.44 -5.85 -0.47
N CYS A 11 -15.87 -6.24 0.66
CA CYS A 11 -14.46 -6.61 0.72
C CYS A 11 -14.20 -7.96 0.04
N ASN A 12 -13.26 -7.99 -0.91
CA ASN A 12 -12.80 -9.22 -1.53
C ASN A 12 -11.86 -9.96 -0.56
N ILE A 13 -12.47 -10.60 0.45
CA ILE A 13 -11.77 -11.35 1.50
C ILE A 13 -10.87 -12.45 0.92
N PRO A 14 -11.29 -13.26 -0.08
CA PRO A 14 -10.40 -14.27 -0.66
C PRO A 14 -9.12 -13.67 -1.25
N LEU A 15 -9.20 -12.54 -1.95
CA LEU A 15 -8.04 -11.86 -2.49
C LEU A 15 -7.15 -11.28 -1.37
N LEU A 16 -7.76 -10.65 -0.38
CA LEU A 16 -7.05 -10.11 0.77
C LEU A 16 -6.27 -11.19 1.53
N LEU A 17 -6.88 -12.34 1.78
CA LEU A 17 -6.24 -13.46 2.46
C LEU A 17 -5.07 -14.03 1.65
N ARG A 18 -5.22 -14.22 0.34
CA ARG A 18 -4.10 -14.64 -0.52
C ARG A 18 -2.90 -13.68 -0.39
N HIS A 19 -3.17 -12.37 -0.46
CA HIS A 19 -2.09 -11.38 -0.33
C HIS A 19 -1.49 -11.37 1.08
N THR A 20 -2.29 -11.49 2.14
CA THR A 20 -1.74 -11.58 3.50
C THR A 20 -0.87 -12.80 3.72
N ASP A 21 -1.22 -13.94 3.12
CA ASP A 21 -0.43 -15.17 3.18
C ASP A 21 0.93 -15.03 2.47
N ILE A 22 1.02 -14.23 1.43
CA ILE A 22 2.29 -13.92 0.76
C ILE A 22 3.21 -13.08 1.66
N PHE A 23 2.64 -12.14 2.42
CA PHE A 23 3.41 -11.20 3.24
C PHE A 23 3.51 -11.59 4.72
N ASP A 24 3.31 -12.84 5.08
CA ASP A 24 3.34 -13.34 6.45
C ASP A 24 4.75 -13.49 7.07
N GLY A 25 5.78 -13.12 6.34
CA GLY A 25 7.18 -13.19 6.76
C GLY A 25 7.92 -14.45 6.31
N ARG A 26 7.26 -15.43 5.67
CA ARG A 26 7.93 -16.63 5.13
C ARG A 26 8.90 -16.33 3.98
N HIS A 27 8.65 -15.27 3.24
CA HIS A 27 9.52 -14.85 2.14
C HIS A 27 10.50 -13.80 2.62
N GLU A 28 11.76 -14.17 2.82
CA GLU A 28 12.81 -13.27 3.28
C GLU A 28 12.89 -12.00 2.41
N GLY A 29 13.00 -10.83 3.06
CA GLY A 29 13.12 -9.53 2.40
C GLY A 29 11.86 -9.06 1.67
N LEU A 30 10.74 -9.75 1.85
CA LEU A 30 9.42 -9.31 1.39
C LEU A 30 8.66 -8.72 2.58
N PHE A 31 8.21 -7.47 2.42
CA PHE A 31 7.47 -6.72 3.42
C PHE A 31 6.26 -6.07 2.80
N ALA A 32 5.18 -5.96 3.55
CA ALA A 32 4.04 -5.17 3.14
C ALA A 32 4.04 -3.78 3.78
N SER A 33 3.23 -2.89 3.23
CA SER A 33 2.89 -1.61 3.82
C SER A 33 1.40 -1.36 3.67
N CYS A 34 0.74 -0.90 4.73
CA CYS A 34 -0.66 -0.49 4.69
C CYS A 34 -0.77 1.02 4.50
N LEU A 35 -1.64 1.45 3.60
CA LEU A 35 -1.86 2.85 3.26
C LEU A 35 -3.08 3.47 3.96
N GLY A 36 -3.68 2.75 4.89
CA GLY A 36 -4.82 3.19 5.70
C GLY A 36 -6.15 2.56 5.30
N ASP A 37 -7.19 3.00 5.98
CA ASP A 37 -8.57 2.55 5.84
C ASP A 37 -8.71 1.01 5.92
N MET A 38 -8.19 0.48 7.05
CA MET A 38 -8.22 -0.96 7.33
C MET A 38 -9.64 -1.48 7.56
N TRP A 39 -10.53 -0.63 8.05
CA TRP A 39 -11.94 -0.91 8.30
C TRP A 39 -12.83 0.28 7.92
N ASN A 40 -14.12 0.06 7.86
CA ASN A 40 -15.10 1.12 7.58
C ASN A 40 -15.26 2.09 8.76
N ASN A 41 -15.31 1.58 10.01
CA ASN A 41 -15.40 2.37 11.24
C ASN A 41 -16.40 3.54 11.13
N TRP A 42 -17.61 3.26 10.69
CA TRP A 42 -18.61 4.27 10.43
C TRP A 42 -18.91 5.15 11.65
N SER A 43 -18.67 6.43 11.54
CA SER A 43 -18.88 7.39 12.63
C SER A 43 -19.59 8.68 12.17
N GLY A 44 -20.07 9.47 13.11
CA GLY A 44 -20.72 10.72 12.86
C GLY A 44 -21.93 10.57 11.92
N ARG A 45 -21.97 11.31 10.82
CA ARG A 45 -23.06 11.26 9.84
C ARG A 45 -23.15 9.92 9.11
N LEU A 46 -22.08 9.16 9.05
CA LEU A 46 -22.01 7.87 8.37
C LEU A 46 -22.35 6.70 9.29
N ALA A 47 -22.57 6.92 10.59
CA ALA A 47 -22.89 5.85 11.55
C ALA A 47 -24.15 5.04 11.17
N ARG A 48 -25.08 5.62 10.40
CA ARG A 48 -26.23 4.89 9.85
C ARG A 48 -25.85 3.71 8.95
N LEU A 49 -24.68 3.75 8.32
CA LEU A 49 -24.20 2.70 7.41
C LEU A 49 -23.85 1.40 8.15
N TRP A 50 -23.72 1.42 9.48
CA TRP A 50 -23.64 0.19 10.28
C TRP A 50 -24.85 -0.72 10.12
N SER A 51 -26.03 -0.15 9.88
CA SER A 51 -27.25 -0.93 9.65
C SER A 51 -27.33 -1.52 8.24
N GLU A 52 -26.47 -1.11 7.34
CA GLU A 52 -26.41 -1.53 5.94
C GLU A 52 -25.33 -2.60 5.69
N GLN A 53 -24.52 -2.96 6.71
CA GLN A 53 -23.50 -4.02 6.62
C GLN A 53 -23.82 -5.17 7.60
N THR A 54 -23.34 -6.36 7.26
CA THR A 54 -23.57 -7.57 8.06
C THR A 54 -22.65 -7.68 9.27
N THR A 55 -21.45 -7.09 9.19
CA THR A 55 -20.42 -7.13 10.23
C THR A 55 -20.72 -6.12 11.34
N ASP A 56 -20.76 -6.56 12.58
CA ASP A 56 -20.87 -5.65 13.73
C ASP A 56 -19.49 -5.09 14.17
N GLY A 57 -19.52 -4.16 15.14
CA GLY A 57 -18.29 -3.49 15.59
C GLY A 57 -17.29 -4.40 16.32
N ALA A 58 -17.72 -5.51 16.92
CA ALA A 58 -16.85 -6.48 17.56
C ALA A 58 -16.20 -7.40 16.53
N GLU A 59 -16.96 -7.84 15.56
CA GLU A 59 -16.51 -8.62 14.41
C GLU A 59 -15.53 -7.80 13.56
N ALA A 60 -15.85 -6.55 13.24
CA ALA A 60 -14.97 -5.63 12.53
C ALA A 60 -13.60 -5.51 13.22
N ARG A 61 -13.60 -5.35 14.55
CA ARG A 61 -12.36 -5.30 15.33
C ARG A 61 -11.55 -6.59 15.24
N ALA A 62 -12.19 -7.74 15.36
CA ALA A 62 -11.54 -9.05 15.28
C ALA A 62 -10.93 -9.28 13.88
N LEU A 63 -11.62 -8.87 12.81
CA LEU A 63 -11.12 -8.95 11.44
C LEU A 63 -9.89 -8.06 11.23
N VAL A 64 -9.91 -6.81 11.72
CA VAL A 64 -8.77 -5.89 11.64
C VAL A 64 -7.57 -6.45 12.41
N GLU A 65 -7.77 -6.94 13.64
CA GLU A 65 -6.71 -7.53 14.45
C GLU A 65 -6.09 -8.74 13.75
N TYR A 66 -6.91 -9.65 13.23
CA TYR A 66 -6.47 -10.80 12.47
C TYR A 66 -5.61 -10.40 11.26
N PHE A 67 -6.07 -9.42 10.48
CA PHE A 67 -5.35 -8.91 9.32
C PHE A 67 -4.00 -8.29 9.73
N LEU A 68 -3.99 -7.44 10.75
CA LEU A 68 -2.79 -6.74 11.18
C LEU A 68 -1.72 -7.67 11.75
N GLN A 69 -2.12 -8.76 12.41
CA GLN A 69 -1.19 -9.71 13.02
C GLN A 69 -0.58 -10.71 12.04
N ARG A 70 -1.20 -10.93 10.89
CA ARG A 70 -0.71 -11.91 9.90
C ARG A 70 0.38 -11.39 8.97
N VAL A 71 0.56 -10.09 8.86
CA VAL A 71 1.40 -9.47 7.84
C VAL A 71 2.69 -8.93 8.44
N ASN A 72 3.81 -9.14 7.75
CA ASN A 72 5.11 -8.57 8.08
C ASN A 72 5.19 -7.13 7.56
N TRP A 73 4.80 -6.17 8.40
CA TRP A 73 4.69 -4.77 8.05
C TRP A 73 6.02 -4.02 8.08
N MET A 74 6.38 -3.39 6.97
CA MET A 74 7.42 -2.37 6.93
C MET A 74 6.95 -1.09 7.61
N PHE A 75 5.74 -0.64 7.27
CA PHE A 75 5.04 0.47 7.93
C PHE A 75 3.54 0.36 7.74
N VAL A 76 2.82 1.03 8.63
CA VAL A 76 1.36 1.19 8.56
C VAL A 76 1.04 2.67 8.64
N ILE A 77 0.21 3.16 7.73
CA ILE A 77 -0.38 4.50 7.76
C ILE A 77 -1.84 4.35 8.17
N TYR A 78 -2.34 5.24 8.99
CA TYR A 78 -3.74 5.34 9.34
C TYR A 78 -4.44 6.33 8.40
N GLY A 79 -5.56 5.88 7.81
CA GLY A 79 -6.43 6.67 6.98
C GLY A 79 -7.54 7.39 7.76
N ASN A 80 -8.47 8.00 7.05
CA ASN A 80 -9.55 8.74 7.70
C ASN A 80 -10.49 7.83 8.49
N HIS A 81 -10.83 6.65 7.97
CA HIS A 81 -11.65 5.68 8.68
C HIS A 81 -10.97 5.15 9.95
N ASP A 82 -9.66 4.92 9.91
CA ASP A 82 -8.87 4.46 11.04
C ASP A 82 -8.80 5.50 12.16
N LEU A 83 -8.76 6.78 11.80
CA LEU A 83 -8.61 7.90 12.74
C LEU A 83 -9.94 8.42 13.29
N TRP A 84 -11.07 8.06 12.66
CA TRP A 84 -12.37 8.44 13.19
C TRP A 84 -12.59 7.89 14.60
N SER A 85 -13.29 8.67 15.42
CA SER A 85 -13.62 8.30 16.81
C SER A 85 -12.41 7.99 17.70
N GLY A 86 -11.18 8.39 17.32
CA GLY A 86 -9.97 8.20 18.13
C GLY A 86 -9.48 6.75 18.22
N HIS A 87 -9.85 5.91 17.27
CA HIS A 87 -9.50 4.49 17.27
C HIS A 87 -8.02 4.16 16.96
N SER A 88 -7.19 5.13 16.59
CA SER A 88 -5.75 4.92 16.36
C SER A 88 -5.03 4.22 17.52
N LYS A 89 -5.41 4.52 18.77
CA LYS A 89 -4.85 3.84 19.94
C LYS A 89 -5.16 2.34 19.98
N ILE A 90 -6.33 1.94 19.51
CA ILE A 90 -6.74 0.53 19.42
C ILE A 90 -5.89 -0.18 18.37
N LEU A 91 -5.73 0.44 17.21
CA LEU A 91 -4.89 -0.08 16.14
C LEU A 91 -3.41 -0.16 16.57
N ASP A 92 -2.93 0.82 17.34
CA ASP A 92 -1.60 0.77 17.94
C ASP A 92 -1.40 -0.43 18.86
N GLN A 93 -2.43 -0.80 19.63
CA GLN A 93 -2.40 -1.99 20.50
C GLN A 93 -2.41 -3.29 19.67
N MET A 94 -3.25 -3.38 18.64
CA MET A 94 -3.31 -4.52 17.73
C MET A 94 -1.98 -4.75 17.00
N LEU A 95 -1.27 -3.67 16.67
CA LEU A 95 0.05 -3.70 16.02
C LEU A 95 1.21 -3.89 17.01
N ALA A 96 0.96 -3.97 18.32
CA ALA A 96 2.01 -4.10 19.31
C ALA A 96 2.85 -5.36 19.06
N GLY A 97 4.13 -5.18 18.75
CA GLY A 97 5.09 -6.25 18.46
C GLY A 97 5.20 -6.66 16.98
N ASN A 98 4.35 -6.18 16.09
CA ASN A 98 4.33 -6.60 14.69
C ASN A 98 4.48 -5.42 13.73
N ALA A 99 5.30 -4.43 14.01
CA ALA A 99 5.39 -3.39 13.02
C ALA A 99 6.68 -2.61 13.05
N GLY A 100 7.10 -2.26 11.87
CA GLY A 100 7.91 -1.10 11.58
C GLY A 100 7.23 0.21 12.00
N ALA A 101 7.35 1.26 11.24
CA ALA A 101 6.79 2.56 11.61
C ALA A 101 5.26 2.61 11.50
N LYS A 102 4.61 3.21 12.50
CA LYS A 102 3.18 3.56 12.49
C LYS A 102 3.04 5.08 12.41
N ARG A 103 2.18 5.58 11.53
CA ARG A 103 2.00 7.03 11.31
C ARG A 103 0.57 7.36 10.90
N ASP A 104 0.09 8.50 11.35
CA ASP A 104 -1.13 9.09 10.85
C ASP A 104 -0.90 9.72 9.48
N TRP A 105 -1.79 9.50 8.54
CA TRP A 105 -1.87 10.13 7.22
C TRP A 105 -0.70 9.91 6.28
N ARG A 106 0.55 9.89 6.75
CA ARG A 106 1.74 9.81 5.88
C ARG A 106 3.01 9.34 6.58
N ALA A 107 3.86 8.67 5.82
CA ALA A 107 5.19 8.25 6.27
C ALA A 107 6.26 8.60 5.24
N ARG A 108 7.46 8.95 5.72
CA ARG A 108 8.67 9.02 4.91
C ARG A 108 9.62 7.95 5.40
N VAL A 109 9.95 7.03 4.53
CA VAL A 109 10.77 5.86 4.85
C VAL A 109 12.01 5.88 3.98
N GLY A 110 13.17 5.72 4.61
CA GLY A 110 14.45 5.59 3.91
C GLY A 110 14.99 4.18 4.10
N LEU A 111 15.16 3.46 3.01
CA LEU A 111 15.85 2.17 3.01
C LEU A 111 17.32 2.40 2.69
N ARG A 112 18.20 1.70 3.41
CA ARG A 112 19.64 1.70 3.15
C ARG A 112 20.09 0.27 2.87
N PHE A 113 20.76 0.08 1.74
CA PHE A 113 21.26 -1.22 1.32
C PHE A 113 22.74 -1.40 1.71
N PRO A 114 23.24 -2.66 1.80
CA PRO A 114 24.62 -2.94 2.21
C PRO A 114 25.68 -2.27 1.34
N ASN A 115 25.41 -2.04 0.05
CA ASN A 115 26.29 -1.31 -0.85
C ASN A 115 26.27 0.22 -0.69
N GLY A 116 25.57 0.73 0.34
CA GLY A 116 25.43 2.16 0.63
C GLY A 116 24.33 2.88 -0.18
N ARG A 117 23.72 2.22 -1.16
CA ARG A 117 22.61 2.81 -1.93
C ARG A 117 21.41 3.05 -1.03
N LYS A 118 20.67 4.11 -1.34
CA LYS A 118 19.48 4.53 -0.57
C LYS A 118 18.27 4.55 -1.48
N LEU A 119 17.10 4.29 -0.90
CA LEU A 119 15.81 4.44 -1.54
C LEU A 119 14.88 5.20 -0.59
N GLY A 120 14.27 6.27 -1.10
CA GLY A 120 13.30 7.08 -0.37
C GLY A 120 11.88 6.76 -0.79
N ILE A 121 11.00 6.49 0.17
CA ILE A 121 9.57 6.26 -0.03
C ILE A 121 8.82 7.39 0.68
N TYR A 122 7.95 8.08 -0.04
CA TYR A 122 6.95 8.96 0.54
C TYR A 122 5.57 8.32 0.34
N ALA A 123 5.06 7.75 1.40
CA ALA A 123 3.74 7.13 1.44
C ALA A 123 2.74 8.06 2.13
N ALA A 124 1.50 8.10 1.63
CA ALA A 124 0.40 8.84 2.24
C ALA A 124 -0.90 8.04 2.09
N HIS A 125 -1.85 8.25 3.01
CA HIS A 125 -3.20 7.75 2.77
C HIS A 125 -3.79 8.40 1.50
N GLY A 126 -3.60 9.71 1.32
CA GLY A 126 -3.92 10.42 0.09
C GLY A 126 -3.02 11.62 -0.14
N PHE A 127 -2.70 11.93 -1.39
CA PHE A 127 -2.05 13.18 -1.79
C PHE A 127 -3.06 14.17 -2.37
N PRO A 128 -2.96 15.46 -2.06
CA PRO A 128 -3.84 16.47 -2.64
C PRO A 128 -3.67 16.60 -4.16
N GLY A 129 -4.77 16.51 -4.88
CA GLY A 129 -4.85 16.68 -6.32
C GLY A 129 -5.76 15.65 -6.96
N ASN A 130 -6.68 16.10 -7.80
CA ASN A 130 -7.62 15.26 -8.52
C ASN A 130 -7.46 15.44 -10.02
N SER A 131 -7.65 14.37 -10.76
CA SER A 131 -7.72 14.37 -12.22
C SER A 131 -8.68 13.28 -12.67
N MET A 132 -9.53 13.59 -13.63
CA MET A 132 -10.40 12.60 -14.25
C MET A 132 -9.61 11.56 -15.06
N TYR A 133 -8.48 11.96 -15.63
CA TYR A 133 -7.70 11.13 -16.55
C TYR A 133 -6.52 10.41 -15.90
N LEU A 134 -6.01 10.93 -14.80
CA LEU A 134 -4.80 10.42 -14.16
C LEU A 134 -5.08 10.15 -12.67
N LYS A 135 -5.44 8.92 -12.33
CA LYS A 135 -5.84 8.56 -10.96
C LYS A 135 -4.74 8.76 -9.93
N ASN A 136 -3.48 8.65 -10.31
CA ASN A 136 -2.32 8.93 -9.45
C ASN A 136 -1.81 10.38 -9.55
N PHE A 137 -2.63 11.32 -10.02
CA PHE A 137 -2.23 12.72 -10.20
C PHE A 137 -1.68 13.36 -8.92
N GLY A 138 -2.30 13.10 -7.76
CA GLY A 138 -1.83 13.61 -6.48
C GLY A 138 -0.39 13.15 -6.18
N ALA A 139 -0.07 11.89 -6.42
CA ALA A 139 1.26 11.33 -6.22
C ALA A 139 2.27 11.90 -7.24
N VAL A 140 1.90 12.04 -8.51
CA VAL A 140 2.74 12.68 -9.54
C VAL A 140 3.02 14.14 -9.20
N LYS A 141 1.99 14.90 -8.86
CA LYS A 141 2.13 16.30 -8.42
C LYS A 141 3.07 16.39 -7.22
N LYS A 142 2.91 15.50 -6.24
CA LYS A 142 3.78 15.49 -5.06
C LYS A 142 5.23 15.19 -5.44
N ALA A 143 5.49 14.24 -6.33
CA ALA A 143 6.83 13.92 -6.80
C ALA A 143 7.51 15.10 -7.48
N LEU A 144 6.80 15.80 -8.35
CA LEU A 144 7.34 16.95 -9.08
C LEU A 144 7.71 18.13 -8.16
N PHE A 145 6.97 18.35 -7.08
CA PHE A 145 7.22 19.44 -6.14
C PHE A 145 8.14 19.07 -4.97
N ASP A 146 8.18 17.82 -4.55
CA ASP A 146 9.00 17.37 -3.41
C ASP A 146 10.44 17.05 -3.86
N GLY A 147 10.60 16.33 -4.96
CA GLY A 147 11.90 16.04 -5.58
C GLY A 147 12.87 15.17 -4.76
N GLN A 148 12.45 14.61 -3.61
CA GLN A 148 13.37 14.00 -2.63
C GLN A 148 13.30 12.48 -2.55
N HIS A 149 12.18 11.87 -3.00
CA HIS A 149 11.93 10.44 -2.85
C HIS A 149 11.88 9.74 -4.21
N ASP A 150 12.12 8.44 -4.21
CA ASP A 150 12.10 7.60 -5.42
C ASP A 150 10.70 7.03 -5.67
N ILE A 151 9.94 6.78 -4.59
CA ILE A 151 8.58 6.24 -4.64
C ILE A 151 7.62 7.20 -3.91
N TYR A 152 6.53 7.55 -4.57
CA TYR A 152 5.38 8.27 -4.02
C TYR A 152 4.16 7.37 -4.14
N VAL A 153 3.61 6.90 -3.03
CA VAL A 153 2.52 5.92 -3.02
C VAL A 153 1.35 6.38 -2.15
N ALA A 154 0.14 6.20 -2.66
CA ALA A 154 -1.09 6.58 -1.94
C ALA A 154 -2.22 5.57 -2.13
N GLY A 155 -3.16 5.53 -1.18
CA GLY A 155 -4.46 4.86 -1.19
C GLY A 155 -5.63 5.83 -1.33
N HIS A 156 -6.72 5.64 -0.58
CA HIS A 156 -7.87 6.54 -0.36
C HIS A 156 -8.89 6.64 -1.50
N ILE A 157 -8.46 6.78 -2.75
CA ILE A 157 -9.41 7.05 -3.85
C ILE A 157 -9.93 5.79 -4.54
N HIS A 158 -9.61 4.61 -4.01
CA HIS A 158 -10.07 3.30 -4.48
C HIS A 158 -9.89 3.06 -5.99
N SER A 159 -8.91 3.71 -6.60
CA SER A 159 -8.61 3.59 -8.03
C SER A 159 -7.12 3.42 -8.21
N ALA A 160 -6.71 2.53 -9.11
CA ALA A 160 -5.32 2.25 -9.37
C ALA A 160 -4.72 3.18 -10.45
N GLY A 161 -3.44 3.50 -10.31
CA GLY A 161 -2.71 4.29 -11.31
C GLY A 161 -1.21 4.28 -11.05
N TYR A 162 -0.42 4.23 -12.13
CA TYR A 162 1.04 4.21 -12.06
C TYR A 162 1.65 5.18 -13.08
N THR A 163 2.68 5.90 -12.67
CA THR A 163 3.48 6.77 -13.54
C THR A 163 4.95 6.67 -13.16
N LEU A 164 5.79 6.40 -14.14
CA LEU A 164 7.23 6.59 -14.08
C LEU A 164 7.54 7.97 -14.67
N GLY A 165 8.18 8.82 -13.90
CA GLY A 165 8.55 10.17 -14.31
C GLY A 165 9.99 10.52 -13.94
N ALA A 166 10.43 11.69 -14.38
CA ALA A 166 11.72 12.25 -14.02
C ALA A 166 11.56 13.46 -13.10
N HIS A 167 12.42 13.57 -12.10
CA HIS A 167 12.47 14.78 -11.27
C HIS A 167 12.99 15.97 -12.09
N PRO A 168 12.33 17.12 -12.04
CA PRO A 168 12.80 18.31 -12.74
C PRO A 168 14.22 18.67 -12.32
N GLY A 169 15.11 18.85 -13.30
CA GLY A 169 16.50 19.26 -13.06
C GLY A 169 17.41 18.21 -12.42
N ALA A 170 16.97 16.95 -12.32
CA ALA A 170 17.77 15.84 -11.78
C ALA A 170 17.73 14.64 -12.74
N GLU A 171 18.86 13.96 -12.91
CA GLU A 171 18.95 12.67 -13.62
C GLU A 171 18.44 11.52 -12.76
N ARG A 172 17.21 11.67 -12.21
CA ARG A 172 16.64 10.75 -11.27
C ARG A 172 15.16 10.52 -11.57
N ALA A 173 14.79 9.25 -11.67
CA ALA A 173 13.42 8.86 -11.86
C ALA A 173 12.64 8.85 -10.53
N PHE A 174 11.32 9.00 -10.62
CA PHE A 174 10.39 8.72 -9.56
C PHE A 174 9.28 7.78 -10.02
N HIS A 175 8.73 7.03 -9.10
CA HIS A 175 7.57 6.19 -9.30
C HIS A 175 6.41 6.75 -8.48
N ALA A 176 5.33 7.15 -9.17
CA ALA A 176 4.11 7.64 -8.52
C ALA A 176 3.02 6.57 -8.65
N VAL A 177 2.54 6.07 -7.53
CA VAL A 177 1.62 4.93 -7.47
C VAL A 177 0.38 5.31 -6.68
N GLN A 178 -0.76 5.11 -7.27
CA GLN A 178 -2.05 5.09 -6.60
C GLN A 178 -2.49 3.64 -6.51
N VAL A 179 -2.65 3.15 -5.31
CA VAL A 179 -3.05 1.77 -5.04
C VAL A 179 -4.58 1.71 -4.99
N GLY A 180 -5.15 0.67 -5.57
CA GLY A 180 -6.58 0.39 -5.48
C GLY A 180 -6.98 -0.10 -4.09
N THR A 181 -8.19 -0.61 -3.97
CA THR A 181 -8.80 -1.11 -2.73
C THR A 181 -9.14 -2.59 -2.83
N TYR A 182 -9.29 -3.26 -1.71
CA TYR A 182 -9.91 -4.60 -1.66
C TYR A 182 -11.43 -4.55 -1.61
N LYS A 183 -11.98 -3.35 -1.42
CA LYS A 183 -13.42 -3.12 -1.40
C LYS A 183 -13.96 -3.01 -2.83
N GLU A 184 -14.84 -3.91 -3.19
CA GLU A 184 -15.69 -3.77 -4.37
C GLU A 184 -16.76 -2.69 -4.11
N ILE A 185 -17.51 -2.29 -5.15
CA ILE A 185 -18.57 -1.31 -4.99
C ILE A 185 -19.66 -1.90 -4.10
N ASP A 186 -19.90 -1.28 -2.96
CA ASP A 186 -21.04 -1.56 -2.08
C ASP A 186 -22.23 -0.65 -2.41
N SER A 187 -23.32 -0.82 -1.66
CA SER A 187 -24.54 -0.01 -1.84
C SER A 187 -24.29 1.49 -1.75
N PHE A 188 -23.34 1.93 -0.91
CA PHE A 188 -22.97 3.33 -0.81
C PHE A 188 -22.18 3.79 -2.03
N GLY A 189 -21.22 3.00 -2.50
CA GLY A 189 -20.44 3.28 -3.72
C GLY A 189 -21.35 3.38 -4.95
N ASP A 190 -22.30 2.45 -5.09
CA ASP A 190 -23.27 2.45 -6.18
C ASP A 190 -24.16 3.70 -6.12
N ALA A 191 -24.64 4.06 -4.92
CA ALA A 191 -25.49 5.25 -4.72
C ALA A 191 -24.82 6.57 -5.09
N ILE A 192 -23.47 6.66 -4.99
CA ILE A 192 -22.70 7.85 -5.38
C ILE A 192 -22.13 7.77 -6.80
N GLY A 193 -22.43 6.69 -7.55
CA GLY A 193 -21.94 6.49 -8.90
C GLY A 193 -20.41 6.23 -8.96
N ALA A 194 -19.85 5.56 -7.95
CA ALA A 194 -18.44 5.22 -7.94
C ALA A 194 -18.12 4.22 -9.07
N GLU A 195 -17.01 4.45 -9.77
CA GLU A 195 -16.49 3.53 -10.77
C GLU A 195 -15.46 2.59 -10.14
N ASN A 196 -15.57 1.30 -10.41
CA ASN A 196 -14.55 0.34 -10.03
C ASN A 196 -13.39 0.37 -11.04
N LEU A 197 -12.35 1.14 -10.72
CA LEU A 197 -11.10 1.23 -11.50
C LEU A 197 -9.94 0.50 -10.79
N ASN A 198 -10.25 -0.61 -10.18
CA ASN A 198 -9.36 -1.38 -9.32
C ASN A 198 -8.54 -2.38 -10.13
N LEU A 199 -7.50 -1.91 -10.82
CA LEU A 199 -6.61 -2.76 -11.62
C LEU A 199 -5.66 -3.59 -10.75
N TYR A 200 -5.28 -3.10 -9.58
CA TYR A 200 -4.40 -3.78 -8.62
C TYR A 200 -4.60 -3.19 -7.21
N THR A 201 -4.50 -4.06 -6.22
CA THR A 201 -4.72 -3.72 -4.80
C THR A 201 -3.42 -3.76 -3.98
N CYS A 202 -2.43 -4.49 -4.47
CA CYS A 202 -1.18 -4.73 -3.75
C CYS A 202 0.02 -4.78 -4.71
N PRO A 203 0.36 -3.67 -5.38
CA PRO A 203 1.54 -3.62 -6.24
C PRO A 203 2.81 -3.78 -5.40
N VAL A 204 3.78 -4.49 -5.94
CA VAL A 204 5.06 -4.81 -5.27
C VAL A 204 6.22 -4.13 -6.00
N ALA A 205 7.00 -3.36 -5.25
CA ALA A 205 8.25 -2.80 -5.75
C ALA A 205 9.40 -3.78 -5.51
N LEU A 206 9.99 -4.29 -6.57
CA LEU A 206 11.22 -5.08 -6.53
C LEU A 206 12.42 -4.16 -6.65
N ILE A 207 13.27 -4.14 -5.63
CA ILE A 207 14.43 -3.25 -5.56
C ILE A 207 15.70 -4.04 -5.85
N ASP A 208 16.41 -3.62 -6.89
CA ASP A 208 17.76 -4.14 -7.19
C ASP A 208 18.83 -3.07 -6.87
N PRO A 209 19.42 -3.10 -5.67
CA PRO A 209 20.41 -2.09 -5.28
C PRO A 209 21.71 -2.14 -6.10
N TYR A 210 21.93 -3.21 -6.88
CA TYR A 210 23.09 -3.39 -7.75
C TYR A 210 22.80 -3.10 -9.22
N ALA A 211 21.59 -2.67 -9.56
CA ALA A 211 21.24 -2.32 -10.93
C ALA A 211 22.15 -1.24 -11.51
N ARG A 212 22.68 -1.46 -12.73
CA ARG A 212 23.56 -0.52 -13.42
C ARG A 212 22.79 0.72 -13.93
N SER A 213 21.57 0.51 -14.36
CA SER A 213 20.70 1.60 -14.84
C SER A 213 19.76 2.08 -13.74
N PRO A 214 19.59 3.40 -13.55
CA PRO A 214 18.60 3.95 -12.63
C PRO A 214 17.17 3.44 -12.88
N LEU A 215 16.81 3.20 -14.13
CA LEU A 215 15.49 2.67 -14.51
C LEU A 215 15.26 1.21 -14.11
N ASN A 216 16.33 0.46 -13.84
CA ASN A 216 16.26 -0.93 -13.40
C ASN A 216 16.39 -1.08 -11.88
N TYR A 217 16.57 0.02 -11.17
CA TYR A 217 16.71 0.03 -9.71
C TYR A 217 15.41 -0.37 -9.01
N ILE A 218 14.26 0.09 -9.53
CA ILE A 218 12.94 -0.22 -9.01
C ILE A 218 12.13 -0.80 -10.17
N ARG A 219 11.56 -1.97 -9.95
CA ARG A 219 10.62 -2.62 -10.88
C ARG A 219 9.32 -2.88 -10.15
N TRP A 220 8.21 -2.78 -10.85
CA TRP A 220 6.90 -3.06 -10.29
C TRP A 220 6.32 -4.33 -10.87
N GLU A 221 5.82 -5.16 -9.98
CA GLU A 221 4.91 -6.26 -10.29
C GLU A 221 3.55 -5.91 -9.68
N PHE A 222 2.51 -6.05 -10.46
CA PHE A 222 1.16 -5.65 -10.03
C PHE A 222 0.37 -6.82 -9.44
N ASP A 223 0.94 -8.01 -9.50
CA ASP A 223 0.47 -9.21 -8.83
C ASP A 223 1.54 -9.67 -7.80
N PRO A 224 1.18 -9.83 -6.51
CA PRO A 224 2.12 -10.28 -5.49
C PRO A 224 2.66 -11.69 -5.69
N GLU A 225 1.89 -12.61 -6.32
CA GLU A 225 2.35 -13.97 -6.62
C GLU A 225 3.48 -13.93 -7.65
N GLU A 226 3.27 -13.17 -8.74
CA GLU A 226 4.33 -12.94 -9.75
C GLU A 226 5.55 -12.23 -9.13
N ALA A 227 5.34 -11.33 -8.19
CA ALA A 227 6.43 -10.64 -7.49
C ALA A 227 7.33 -11.62 -6.70
N VAL A 228 6.76 -12.61 -6.03
CA VAL A 228 7.51 -13.65 -5.31
C VAL A 228 8.34 -14.49 -6.29
N GLU A 229 7.76 -14.91 -7.40
CA GLU A 229 8.47 -15.68 -8.42
C GLU A 229 9.64 -14.87 -9.03
N ARG A 230 9.37 -13.61 -9.35
CA ARG A 230 10.38 -12.70 -9.89
C ARG A 230 11.51 -12.45 -8.90
N LEU A 231 11.19 -12.26 -7.62
CA LEU A 231 12.19 -12.08 -6.56
C LEU A 231 13.07 -13.32 -6.42
N ALA A 232 12.48 -14.52 -6.43
CA ALA A 232 13.23 -15.78 -6.37
C ALA A 232 14.17 -15.93 -7.58
N TRP A 233 13.69 -15.61 -8.78
CA TRP A 233 14.49 -15.62 -10.00
C TRP A 233 15.65 -14.61 -9.94
N MET A 234 15.42 -13.38 -9.49
CA MET A 234 16.46 -12.36 -9.34
C MET A 234 17.56 -12.81 -8.39
N ARG A 235 17.20 -13.42 -7.26
CA ARG A 235 18.14 -13.96 -6.27
C ARG A 235 18.96 -15.12 -6.83
N LYS A 236 18.32 -16.03 -7.53
CA LYS A 236 19.02 -17.14 -8.19
C LYS A 236 20.09 -16.63 -9.16
N ARG A 237 19.74 -15.70 -10.02
CA ARG A 237 20.69 -15.07 -10.95
C ARG A 237 21.83 -14.36 -10.25
N TRP A 238 21.55 -13.68 -9.13
CA TRP A 238 22.57 -13.03 -8.33
C TRP A 238 23.58 -14.03 -7.74
N SER A 239 23.10 -15.16 -7.22
CA SER A 239 23.97 -16.21 -6.68
C SER A 239 24.83 -16.89 -7.76
N GLU A 240 24.25 -17.17 -8.93
CA GLU A 240 24.96 -17.74 -10.07
C GLU A 240 26.05 -16.80 -10.61
N GLY A 241 25.78 -15.49 -10.69
CA GLY A 241 26.76 -14.48 -11.10
C GLY A 241 27.95 -14.36 -10.17
N LYS A 242 27.74 -14.55 -8.85
CA LYS A 242 28.85 -14.56 -7.87
C LYS A 242 29.68 -15.82 -7.88
N SER A 243 29.12 -16.93 -8.36
CA SER A 243 29.87 -18.23 -8.44
C SER A 243 30.78 -18.30 -9.66
N SER A 244 30.71 -17.32 -10.56
CA SER A 244 31.47 -17.21 -11.80
C SER A 244 32.58 -16.14 -11.78
N GLU A 245 32.71 -15.40 -10.66
CA GLU A 245 33.81 -14.49 -10.35
C GLU A 245 34.78 -15.14 -9.35
#